data_0687a4e64761f729c150f4090919a9a1
#
_entry.id   0687a4e64761f729c150f4090919a9a1
#
_cell.length_a   1.000
_cell.length_b   1.000
_cell.length_c   1.000
_cell.angle_alpha   90.00
_cell.angle_beta   90.00
_cell.angle_gamma   90.00
#
_symmetry.space_group_name_H-M   'P 1'
#
loop_
_entity.id
_entity.type
_entity.pdbx_description
1 polymer ?
#
loop_
_entity_poly.entity_id
_entity_poly.type
_entity_poly.pdbx_seq_one_letter_code
_entity_poly.pdbx_strand_id
1 'polypeptide(L)'
;MTDAPEGPADDAGESHPAGDAAEPDRGGARAAEPDRSAGSGADVHEPPAHRYDVALLDLDGVVYLGSTAIPDVPEALAEVRKSGMRLAFVTNNASRTPAAVAEMLTGMGVQATADEVVNSAQAACHVLAEKLPAGAKVLVVGTTGLIEAARERGFTVVGSADDDPAAVVQGYGPNVGWQQLAEATVAVRRGAWFVATNLDATVPSNRGPLPGNGALVGVVAQTTGVTPTAVGKPDPAMHRESVQRSGATHPIVVGDRLDTDIEGAGRVGCDSMLVLTGVTTPADLLGAGPRQRPTYVAASVRGLLDPQPVPRREGDGWVCGGWRATADLALSGDGDDLDALRALSAAAWAAGGVDRRAAAAAVKGLRL
;
A
#
# COMPACT_ATOMS: atom_id res chain seq x y z
N MET A 1 -8.23 30.55 -63.35
CA MET A 1 -7.53 30.25 -64.57
C MET A 1 -6.34 29.41 -64.14
N THR A 2 -6.58 28.17 -64.33
CA THR A 2 -5.87 27.13 -65.12
C THR A 2 -4.66 26.63 -64.35
N ASP A 3 -4.37 25.39 -64.15
CA ASP A 3 -4.97 24.07 -64.51
C ASP A 3 -4.24 23.01 -63.70
N ALA A 4 -4.92 22.01 -63.28
CA ALA A 4 -4.30 20.74 -62.88
C ALA A 4 -3.90 19.96 -64.17
N PRO A 5 -3.04 18.99 -64.12
CA PRO A 5 -3.57 17.68 -64.49
C PRO A 5 -3.20 16.50 -63.58
N GLU A 6 -4.08 15.53 -63.72
CA GLU A 6 -4.22 14.23 -63.18
C GLU A 6 -3.07 13.23 -63.45
N GLY A 7 -3.07 12.20 -62.63
CA GLY A 7 -2.28 10.99 -62.48
C GLY A 7 -1.92 10.16 -63.67
N PRO A 8 -1.42 8.93 -63.49
CA PRO A 8 -2.27 7.78 -63.18
C PRO A 8 -1.73 6.77 -62.11
N ALA A 9 -2.64 5.89 -61.79
CA ALA A 9 -2.51 4.71 -60.92
C ALA A 9 -1.76 3.54 -61.60
N ASP A 10 -1.38 2.61 -60.74
CA ASP A 10 -1.34 1.12 -60.83
C ASP A 10 -0.01 0.63 -60.26
N ASP A 11 0.06 -0.32 -59.43
CA ASP A 11 -0.55 -1.61 -59.12
C ASP A 11 0.49 -2.44 -58.36
N ALA A 12 0.02 -3.49 -57.75
CA ALA A 12 0.76 -4.63 -57.18
C ALA A 12 1.28 -4.51 -55.74
N GLY A 13 0.53 -4.88 -54.81
CA GLY A 13 0.30 -6.07 -54.02
C GLY A 13 1.51 -6.96 -53.76
N GLU A 14 2.03 -6.89 -52.51
CA GLU A 14 2.68 -8.04 -51.89
C GLU A 14 2.28 -8.15 -50.43
N SER A 15 1.47 -9.17 -50.18
CA SER A 15 1.10 -9.66 -48.87
C SER A 15 2.29 -10.36 -48.20
N HIS A 16 2.74 -9.87 -47.06
CA HIS A 16 3.58 -10.65 -46.15
C HIS A 16 2.77 -11.15 -44.98
N PRO A 17 2.87 -12.42 -44.61
CA PRO A 17 2.11 -13.02 -43.52
C PRO A 17 2.66 -12.57 -42.16
N ALA A 18 1.73 -12.26 -41.28
CA ALA A 18 1.99 -12.05 -39.87
C ALA A 18 2.61 -13.31 -39.24
N GLY A 19 3.86 -13.22 -38.82
CA GLY A 19 4.50 -14.22 -37.98
C GLY A 19 3.96 -14.14 -36.56
N ASP A 20 3.21 -15.16 -36.22
CA ASP A 20 2.77 -15.45 -34.84
C ASP A 20 4.02 -15.76 -33.99
N ALA A 21 4.51 -14.78 -33.22
CA ALA A 21 5.52 -15.03 -32.22
C ALA A 21 4.79 -15.46 -30.93
N ALA A 22 4.69 -16.77 -30.76
CA ALA A 22 4.25 -17.37 -29.51
C ALA A 22 5.15 -16.92 -28.36
N GLU A 23 4.59 -16.19 -27.39
CA GLU A 23 5.21 -15.96 -26.09
C GLU A 23 5.41 -17.31 -25.38
N PRO A 24 6.58 -17.57 -24.77
CA PRO A 24 6.76 -18.76 -23.96
C PRO A 24 5.91 -18.66 -22.69
N ASP A 25 4.99 -19.58 -22.56
CA ASP A 25 4.24 -19.90 -21.35
C ASP A 25 5.24 -20.11 -20.20
N ARG A 26 5.44 -19.07 -19.38
CA ARG A 26 6.10 -19.20 -18.09
C ARG A 26 5.06 -19.75 -17.12
N GLY A 27 5.02 -21.07 -17.03
CA GLY A 27 4.28 -21.80 -16.02
C GLY A 27 4.50 -21.18 -14.65
N GLY A 28 3.61 -20.29 -14.25
CA GLY A 28 3.49 -19.82 -12.88
C GLY A 28 3.10 -21.02 -12.04
N ALA A 29 4.01 -21.50 -11.21
CA ALA A 29 3.68 -22.43 -10.15
C ALA A 29 2.53 -21.78 -9.36
N ARG A 30 1.34 -22.36 -9.47
CA ARG A 30 0.24 -22.10 -8.55
C ARG A 30 0.81 -22.38 -7.16
N ALA A 31 1.03 -21.35 -6.39
CA ALA A 31 1.21 -21.50 -4.95
C ALA A 31 -0.02 -22.27 -4.46
N ALA A 32 0.20 -23.45 -3.91
CA ALA A 32 -0.83 -24.24 -3.30
C ALA A 32 -1.50 -23.37 -2.24
N GLU A 33 -2.81 -23.20 -2.35
CA GLU A 33 -3.61 -22.65 -1.25
C GLU A 33 -3.26 -23.53 -0.03
N PRO A 34 -2.88 -22.92 1.12
CA PRO A 34 -2.64 -23.72 2.30
C PRO A 34 -3.94 -24.48 2.60
N ASP A 35 -3.81 -25.78 2.71
CA ASP A 35 -4.89 -26.68 3.10
C ASP A 35 -5.45 -26.24 4.46
N ARG A 36 -6.59 -25.55 4.44
CA ARG A 36 -7.35 -25.13 5.61
C ARG A 36 -8.27 -26.25 6.08
N SER A 37 -7.86 -27.51 5.93
CA SER A 37 -8.64 -28.64 6.41
C SER A 37 -8.55 -28.77 7.93
N ALA A 38 -9.65 -28.40 8.58
CA ALA A 38 -10.23 -28.97 9.79
C ALA A 38 -9.28 -29.55 10.84
N GLY A 39 -8.70 -28.68 11.67
CA GLY A 39 -8.36 -29.03 13.04
C GLY A 39 -9.62 -28.83 13.91
N SER A 40 -10.16 -29.89 14.46
CA SER A 40 -11.24 -29.85 15.46
C SER A 40 -10.69 -29.31 16.78
N GLY A 41 -10.77 -28.02 17.00
CA GLY A 41 -10.38 -27.40 18.27
C GLY A 41 -10.03 -25.93 18.08
N ALA A 42 -10.89 -25.05 18.60
CA ALA A 42 -10.81 -23.61 18.70
C ALA A 42 -10.96 -22.83 17.37
N ASP A 43 -12.11 -22.20 17.21
CA ASP A 43 -12.42 -21.20 16.17
C ASP A 43 -11.68 -19.85 16.39
N VAL A 44 -10.47 -19.91 16.98
CA VAL A 44 -9.70 -18.72 17.39
C VAL A 44 -8.22 -18.95 17.08
N HIS A 45 -7.63 -18.05 16.29
CA HIS A 45 -6.19 -18.02 16.12
C HIS A 45 -5.51 -17.45 17.37
N GLU A 46 -4.33 -17.95 17.70
CA GLU A 46 -3.46 -17.31 18.71
C GLU A 46 -3.20 -15.86 18.37
N PRO A 47 -2.86 -15.02 19.36
CA PRO A 47 -2.48 -13.64 19.13
C PRO A 47 -1.42 -13.54 18.01
N PRO A 48 -1.57 -12.63 17.05
CA PRO A 48 -0.58 -12.44 15.98
C PRO A 48 0.85 -12.22 16.49
N ALA A 49 1.00 -11.58 17.66
CA ALA A 49 2.30 -11.37 18.30
C ALA A 49 3.05 -12.69 18.65
N HIS A 50 2.37 -13.83 18.67
CA HIS A 50 2.99 -15.16 18.89
C HIS A 50 3.19 -15.94 17.59
N ARG A 51 2.61 -15.49 16.47
CA ARG A 51 2.65 -16.18 15.19
C ARG A 51 3.60 -15.55 14.17
N TYR A 52 3.80 -14.25 14.26
CA TYR A 52 4.60 -13.46 13.32
C TYR A 52 5.83 -12.90 14.00
N ASP A 53 6.93 -12.78 13.26
CA ASP A 53 8.21 -12.28 13.78
C ASP A 53 8.36 -10.76 13.71
N VAL A 54 7.63 -10.12 12.79
CA VAL A 54 7.65 -8.67 12.57
C VAL A 54 6.25 -8.15 12.23
N ALA A 55 5.81 -7.07 12.88
CA ALA A 55 4.70 -6.27 12.43
C ALA A 55 5.20 -5.11 11.54
N LEU A 56 4.75 -5.08 10.28
CA LEU A 56 4.96 -3.99 9.34
C LEU A 56 3.78 -3.02 9.47
N LEU A 57 3.98 -1.97 10.24
CA LEU A 57 2.93 -1.04 10.67
C LEU A 57 2.85 0.16 9.74
N ASP A 58 1.70 0.43 9.12
CA ASP A 58 1.45 1.78 8.59
C ASP A 58 1.44 2.80 9.73
N LEU A 59 1.53 4.07 9.40
CA LEU A 59 1.64 5.15 10.39
C LEU A 59 0.34 5.94 10.56
N ASP A 60 -0.13 6.60 9.50
CA ASP A 60 -1.33 7.43 9.55
C ASP A 60 -2.58 6.53 9.64
N GLY A 61 -3.40 6.70 10.66
CA GLY A 61 -4.57 5.84 10.88
C GLY A 61 -4.29 4.56 11.66
N VAL A 62 -3.02 4.21 11.88
CA VAL A 62 -2.58 3.01 12.62
C VAL A 62 -1.86 3.36 13.91
N VAL A 63 -0.85 4.23 13.83
CA VAL A 63 -0.04 4.65 14.98
C VAL A 63 -0.49 6.02 15.48
N TYR A 64 -0.79 6.93 14.58
CA TYR A 64 -1.23 8.28 14.92
C TYR A 64 -2.31 8.80 13.96
N LEU A 65 -3.00 9.86 14.35
CA LEU A 65 -3.88 10.68 13.52
C LEU A 65 -3.35 12.11 13.51
N GLY A 66 -2.88 12.58 12.37
CA GLY A 66 -2.28 13.90 12.24
C GLY A 66 -1.01 14.08 13.07
N SER A 67 -1.09 14.75 14.22
CA SER A 67 0.05 15.01 15.12
C SER A 67 -0.03 14.30 16.45
N THR A 68 -1.01 13.43 16.65
CA THR A 68 -1.29 12.81 17.96
C THR A 68 -1.35 11.30 17.82
N ALA A 69 -0.65 10.58 18.72
CA ALA A 69 -0.78 9.13 18.79
C ALA A 69 -2.24 8.72 19.04
N ILE A 70 -2.65 7.63 18.38
CA ILE A 70 -3.95 7.03 18.68
C ILE A 70 -3.92 6.52 20.13
N PRO A 71 -4.98 6.74 20.93
CA PRO A 71 -5.03 6.27 22.30
C PRO A 71 -4.66 4.79 22.42
N ASP A 72 -3.97 4.41 23.49
CA ASP A 72 -3.51 3.06 23.84
C ASP A 72 -2.50 2.42 22.85
N VAL A 73 -2.18 3.06 21.71
CA VAL A 73 -1.21 2.53 20.74
C VAL A 73 0.22 2.49 21.28
N PRO A 74 0.75 3.53 21.97
CA PRO A 74 2.09 3.47 22.54
C PRO A 74 2.28 2.30 23.50
N GLU A 75 1.31 2.09 24.39
CA GLU A 75 1.30 1.01 25.37
C GLU A 75 1.19 -0.36 24.68
N ALA A 76 0.28 -0.50 23.71
CA ALA A 76 0.08 -1.75 22.97
C ALA A 76 1.35 -2.14 22.21
N LEU A 77 2.01 -1.20 21.52
CA LEU A 77 3.26 -1.48 20.79
C LEU A 77 4.43 -1.82 21.74
N ALA A 78 4.46 -1.22 22.93
CA ALA A 78 5.43 -1.60 23.96
C ALA A 78 5.19 -3.05 24.46
N GLU A 79 3.93 -3.46 24.62
CA GLU A 79 3.56 -4.84 24.97
C GLU A 79 3.89 -5.82 23.83
N VAL A 80 3.62 -5.46 22.57
CA VAL A 80 4.00 -6.26 21.38
C VAL A 80 5.51 -6.51 21.35
N ARG A 81 6.34 -5.50 21.63
CA ARG A 81 7.80 -5.69 21.74
C ARG A 81 8.18 -6.65 22.89
N LYS A 82 7.49 -6.61 24.01
CA LYS A 82 7.74 -7.51 25.15
C LYS A 82 7.39 -8.97 24.83
N SER A 83 6.44 -9.21 23.93
CA SER A 83 6.13 -10.57 23.44
C SER A 83 7.20 -11.14 22.52
N GLY A 84 8.18 -10.35 22.10
CA GLY A 84 9.27 -10.76 21.22
C GLY A 84 9.06 -10.41 19.75
N MET A 85 7.90 -9.89 19.36
CA MET A 85 7.65 -9.41 18.00
C MET A 85 8.40 -8.11 17.75
N ARG A 86 9.11 -8.03 16.63
CA ARG A 86 9.77 -6.79 16.18
C ARG A 86 8.78 -5.89 15.44
N LEU A 87 9.06 -4.61 15.40
CA LEU A 87 8.26 -3.61 14.71
C LEU A 87 9.05 -2.99 13.56
N ALA A 88 8.37 -2.73 12.43
CA ALA A 88 8.86 -1.87 11.37
C ALA A 88 7.74 -0.89 10.97
N PHE A 89 8.07 0.38 10.87
CA PHE A 89 7.14 1.47 10.57
C PHE A 89 7.22 1.81 9.09
N VAL A 90 6.13 1.60 8.35
CA VAL A 90 6.12 1.61 6.89
C VAL A 90 5.22 2.73 6.37
N THR A 91 5.80 3.78 5.78
CA THR A 91 5.03 4.94 5.33
C THR A 91 5.25 5.29 3.86
N ASN A 92 4.16 5.65 3.16
CA ASN A 92 4.23 6.23 1.81
C ASN A 92 4.83 7.65 1.78
N ASN A 93 5.05 8.27 2.93
CA ASN A 93 5.57 9.62 3.01
C ASN A 93 7.10 9.63 2.78
N ALA A 94 7.52 10.18 1.64
CA ALA A 94 8.93 10.35 1.26
C ALA A 94 9.57 11.65 1.75
N SER A 95 8.80 12.52 2.43
CA SER A 95 9.27 13.89 2.71
C SER A 95 10.24 13.98 3.88
N ARG A 96 10.21 13.02 4.80
CA ARG A 96 11.05 12.99 6.00
C ARG A 96 12.06 11.86 5.93
N THR A 97 13.20 12.05 6.56
CA THR A 97 14.17 10.98 6.75
C THR A 97 13.68 9.96 7.77
N PRO A 98 14.15 8.69 7.74
CA PRO A 98 13.83 7.70 8.75
C PRO A 98 14.12 8.18 10.18
N ALA A 99 15.23 8.88 10.39
CA ALA A 99 15.56 9.46 11.69
C ALA A 99 14.52 10.48 12.18
N ALA A 100 14.08 11.38 11.30
CA ALA A 100 13.06 12.38 11.64
C ALA A 100 11.69 11.74 11.93
N VAL A 101 11.36 10.63 11.26
CA VAL A 101 10.13 9.87 11.57
C VAL A 101 10.26 9.17 12.91
N ALA A 102 11.40 8.54 13.20
CA ALA A 102 11.64 7.87 14.48
C ALA A 102 11.59 8.85 15.66
N GLU A 103 12.18 10.04 15.51
CA GLU A 103 12.10 11.12 16.49
C GLU A 103 10.66 11.58 16.74
N MET A 104 9.90 11.76 15.66
CA MET A 104 8.48 12.11 15.74
C MET A 104 7.67 11.05 16.50
N LEU A 105 7.85 9.77 16.19
CA LEU A 105 7.19 8.66 16.87
C LEU A 105 7.55 8.61 18.36
N THR A 106 8.84 8.78 18.67
CA THR A 106 9.32 8.82 20.07
C THR A 106 8.71 9.99 20.83
N GLY A 107 8.59 11.16 20.18
CA GLY A 107 7.89 12.32 20.75
C GLY A 107 6.40 12.09 21.04
N MET A 108 5.78 11.12 20.36
CA MET A 108 4.40 10.68 20.58
C MET A 108 4.29 9.51 21.58
N GLY A 109 5.39 9.09 22.20
CA GLY A 109 5.43 7.97 23.16
C GLY A 109 5.67 6.60 22.53
N VAL A 110 5.80 6.50 21.21
CA VAL A 110 6.11 5.25 20.52
C VAL A 110 7.62 5.16 20.30
N GLN A 111 8.30 4.27 21.02
CA GLN A 111 9.73 4.04 20.83
C GLN A 111 9.99 3.56 19.41
N ALA A 112 10.88 4.26 18.71
CA ALA A 112 11.29 3.92 17.35
C ALA A 112 12.75 4.32 17.10
N THR A 113 13.42 3.56 16.26
CA THR A 113 14.76 3.86 15.73
C THR A 113 14.70 4.10 14.23
N ALA A 114 15.70 4.78 13.67
CA ALA A 114 15.74 5.03 12.23
C ALA A 114 15.76 3.73 11.40
N ASP A 115 16.36 2.66 11.93
CA ASP A 115 16.44 1.36 11.25
C ASP A 115 15.11 0.64 11.19
N GLU A 116 14.17 0.97 12.09
CA GLU A 116 12.82 0.43 12.09
C GLU A 116 11.87 1.18 11.14
N VAL A 117 12.31 2.30 10.56
CA VAL A 117 11.47 3.11 9.66
C VAL A 117 11.82 2.81 8.19
N VAL A 118 10.80 2.45 7.43
CA VAL A 118 10.88 2.26 5.98
C VAL A 118 9.91 3.22 5.30
N ASN A 119 10.45 4.11 4.47
CA ASN A 119 9.63 5.07 3.74
C ASN A 119 9.73 4.87 2.21
N SER A 120 8.80 5.46 1.48
CA SER A 120 8.75 5.32 0.03
C SER A 120 9.93 5.98 -0.70
N ALA A 121 10.69 6.88 -0.07
CA ALA A 121 11.93 7.41 -0.63
C ALA A 121 13.00 6.32 -0.71
N GLN A 122 13.17 5.53 0.36
CA GLN A 122 14.12 4.42 0.41
C GLN A 122 13.76 3.34 -0.63
N ALA A 123 12.47 2.97 -0.72
CA ALA A 123 11.99 1.99 -1.69
C ALA A 123 12.20 2.49 -3.14
N ALA A 124 11.93 3.76 -3.43
CA ALA A 124 12.14 4.34 -4.76
C ALA A 124 13.64 4.34 -5.15
N CYS A 125 14.51 4.69 -4.20
CA CYS A 125 15.96 4.67 -4.45
C CYS A 125 16.50 3.23 -4.57
N HIS A 126 15.88 2.24 -3.93
CA HIS A 126 16.19 0.83 -4.14
C HIS A 126 15.85 0.41 -5.58
N VAL A 127 14.63 0.69 -6.03
CA VAL A 127 14.18 0.39 -7.40
C VAL A 127 15.07 1.08 -8.45
N LEU A 128 15.49 2.31 -8.19
CA LEU A 128 16.46 2.99 -9.06
C LEU A 128 17.80 2.24 -9.13
N ALA A 129 18.30 1.74 -7.99
CA ALA A 129 19.58 1.04 -7.91
C ALA A 129 19.57 -0.35 -8.57
N GLU A 130 18.41 -0.95 -8.80
CA GLU A 130 18.27 -2.19 -9.59
C GLU A 130 18.64 -1.98 -11.07
N LYS A 131 18.49 -0.75 -11.59
CA LYS A 131 18.67 -0.44 -13.02
C LYS A 131 19.79 0.56 -13.30
N LEU A 132 20.14 1.39 -12.34
CA LEU A 132 21.13 2.45 -12.51
C LEU A 132 22.40 2.17 -11.72
N PRO A 133 23.58 2.42 -12.29
CA PRO A 133 24.84 2.25 -11.58
C PRO A 133 25.02 3.31 -10.47
N ALA A 134 25.87 3.01 -9.50
CA ALA A 134 26.32 4.00 -8.52
C ALA A 134 26.93 5.22 -9.23
N GLY A 135 26.69 6.41 -8.70
CA GLY A 135 27.10 7.68 -9.31
C GLY A 135 26.19 8.19 -10.41
N ALA A 136 25.17 7.42 -10.85
CA ALA A 136 24.22 7.91 -11.84
C ALA A 136 23.54 9.20 -11.35
N LYS A 137 23.36 10.16 -12.28
CA LYS A 137 22.68 11.41 -11.98
C LYS A 137 21.16 11.19 -11.91
N VAL A 138 20.57 11.65 -10.81
CA VAL A 138 19.12 11.55 -10.58
C VAL A 138 18.58 12.93 -10.24
N LEU A 139 17.61 13.40 -11.00
CA LEU A 139 16.89 14.63 -10.70
C LEU A 139 15.84 14.34 -9.64
N VAL A 140 15.95 15.00 -8.48
CA VAL A 140 15.04 14.82 -7.35
C VAL A 140 14.04 15.95 -7.28
N VAL A 141 12.75 15.60 -7.41
CA VAL A 141 11.61 16.49 -7.13
C VAL A 141 11.02 16.08 -5.79
N GLY A 142 11.32 16.82 -4.74
CA GLY A 142 10.89 16.47 -3.38
C GLY A 142 11.64 17.24 -2.31
N THR A 143 11.76 16.64 -1.15
CA THR A 143 12.39 17.25 0.03
C THR A 143 13.62 16.47 0.49
N THR A 144 14.18 16.88 1.64
CA THR A 144 15.37 16.31 2.25
C THR A 144 15.31 14.79 2.38
N GLY A 145 14.15 14.20 2.76
CA GLY A 145 14.04 12.75 2.90
C GLY A 145 14.36 11.99 1.61
N LEU A 146 13.87 12.47 0.47
CA LEU A 146 14.14 11.83 -0.81
C LEU A 146 15.56 12.13 -1.32
N ILE A 147 16.06 13.34 -1.08
CA ILE A 147 17.42 13.75 -1.44
C ILE A 147 18.46 12.88 -0.69
N GLU A 148 18.27 12.69 0.62
CA GLU A 148 19.17 11.88 1.44
C GLU A 148 19.11 10.40 1.04
N ALA A 149 17.92 9.84 0.85
CA ALA A 149 17.77 8.47 0.37
C ALA A 149 18.49 8.21 -0.97
N ALA A 150 18.42 9.17 -1.90
CA ALA A 150 19.14 9.07 -3.18
C ALA A 150 20.66 9.10 -2.98
N ARG A 151 21.15 9.98 -2.11
CA ARG A 151 22.60 10.08 -1.79
C ARG A 151 23.12 8.85 -1.07
N GLU A 152 22.38 8.32 -0.10
CA GLU A 152 22.72 7.10 0.63
C GLU A 152 22.84 5.88 -0.28
N ARG A 153 22.04 5.84 -1.37
CA ARG A 153 22.15 4.81 -2.41
C ARG A 153 23.28 5.07 -3.42
N GLY A 154 24.06 6.13 -3.22
CA GLY A 154 25.21 6.47 -4.06
C GLY A 154 24.89 7.19 -5.35
N PHE A 155 23.69 7.77 -5.49
CA PHE A 155 23.33 8.58 -6.65
C PHE A 155 23.87 10.00 -6.54
N THR A 156 24.17 10.60 -7.68
CA THR A 156 24.47 12.03 -7.80
C THR A 156 23.16 12.80 -7.98
N VAL A 157 22.75 13.50 -6.94
CA VAL A 157 21.52 14.31 -6.99
C VAL A 157 21.77 15.60 -7.78
N VAL A 158 20.93 15.84 -8.77
CA VAL A 158 20.95 17.04 -9.60
C VAL A 158 19.61 17.79 -9.53
N GLY A 159 19.60 19.06 -9.90
CA GLY A 159 18.41 19.93 -9.85
C GLY A 159 17.93 20.41 -11.22
N SER A 160 18.70 20.19 -12.28
CA SER A 160 18.38 20.62 -13.63
C SER A 160 18.37 19.45 -14.63
N ALA A 161 17.47 19.55 -15.60
CA ALA A 161 17.44 18.66 -16.76
C ALA A 161 18.71 18.78 -17.65
N ASP A 162 19.40 19.93 -17.57
CA ASP A 162 20.64 20.15 -18.34
C ASP A 162 21.84 19.41 -17.77
N ASP A 163 21.70 18.85 -16.56
CA ASP A 163 22.70 17.92 -16.01
C ASP A 163 22.62 16.52 -16.63
N ASP A 164 21.68 16.27 -17.54
CA ASP A 164 21.43 14.98 -18.20
C ASP A 164 21.18 13.82 -17.20
N PRO A 165 20.14 13.91 -16.36
CA PRO A 165 19.83 12.86 -15.39
C PRO A 165 19.32 11.58 -16.06
N ALA A 166 19.77 10.43 -15.58
CA ALA A 166 19.29 9.12 -16.03
C ALA A 166 17.84 8.83 -15.55
N ALA A 167 17.43 9.44 -14.43
CA ALA A 167 16.09 9.32 -13.89
C ALA A 167 15.62 10.61 -13.23
N VAL A 168 14.29 10.74 -13.16
CA VAL A 168 13.58 11.69 -12.29
C VAL A 168 12.88 10.88 -11.21
N VAL A 169 13.15 11.19 -9.95
CA VAL A 169 12.40 10.63 -8.82
C VAL A 169 11.59 11.72 -8.14
N GLN A 170 10.26 11.52 -8.03
CA GLN A 170 9.34 12.51 -7.49
C GLN A 170 8.65 12.00 -6.25
N GLY A 171 8.72 12.80 -5.18
CA GLY A 171 8.04 12.61 -3.92
C GLY A 171 7.36 13.90 -3.46
N TYR A 172 6.43 13.76 -2.50
CA TYR A 172 5.72 14.90 -1.94
C TYR A 172 6.68 15.88 -1.25
N GLY A 173 6.40 17.16 -1.44
CA GLY A 173 7.02 18.25 -0.70
C GLY A 173 6.13 19.49 -0.74
N PRO A 174 5.92 20.19 0.41
CA PRO A 174 5.07 21.38 0.46
C PRO A 174 5.60 22.52 -0.39
N ASN A 175 6.89 22.52 -0.73
CA ASN A 175 7.56 23.54 -1.54
C ASN A 175 7.86 23.05 -2.98
N VAL A 176 7.36 21.88 -3.38
CA VAL A 176 7.45 21.46 -4.79
C VAL A 176 6.60 22.40 -5.63
N GLY A 177 7.25 23.14 -6.51
CA GLY A 177 6.62 24.16 -7.31
C GLY A 177 6.85 24.00 -8.81
N TRP A 178 6.33 24.91 -9.58
CA TRP A 178 6.35 24.87 -11.03
C TRP A 178 7.76 24.65 -11.61
N GLN A 179 8.78 25.31 -11.06
CA GLN A 179 10.16 25.20 -11.57
C GLN A 179 10.69 23.74 -11.50
N GLN A 180 10.51 23.09 -10.37
CA GLN A 180 10.94 21.68 -10.21
C GLN A 180 10.16 20.74 -11.12
N LEU A 181 8.85 20.97 -11.29
CA LEU A 181 8.02 20.17 -12.19
C LEU A 181 8.38 20.44 -13.66
N ALA A 182 8.80 21.65 -14.02
CA ALA A 182 9.28 21.97 -15.34
C ALA A 182 10.60 21.24 -15.66
N GLU A 183 11.59 21.26 -14.75
CA GLU A 183 12.83 20.50 -14.91
C GLU A 183 12.57 19.00 -15.05
N ALA A 184 11.69 18.44 -14.20
CA ALA A 184 11.27 17.05 -14.30
C ALA A 184 10.65 16.75 -15.68
N THR A 185 9.77 17.63 -16.17
CA THR A 185 9.11 17.48 -17.47
C THR A 185 10.14 17.45 -18.61
N VAL A 186 11.11 18.36 -18.59
CA VAL A 186 12.18 18.41 -19.60
C VAL A 186 13.03 17.15 -19.56
N ALA A 187 13.46 16.71 -18.37
CA ALA A 187 14.27 15.50 -18.20
C ALA A 187 13.52 14.24 -18.69
N VAL A 188 12.25 14.07 -18.30
CA VAL A 188 11.42 12.93 -18.73
C VAL A 188 11.21 12.93 -20.25
N ARG A 189 10.98 14.09 -20.87
CA ARG A 189 10.87 14.21 -22.34
C ARG A 189 12.18 13.88 -23.07
N ARG A 190 13.33 14.07 -22.41
CA ARG A 190 14.65 13.68 -22.92
C ARG A 190 14.95 12.19 -22.70
N GLY A 191 14.04 11.43 -22.08
CA GLY A 191 14.16 9.98 -21.89
C GLY A 191 14.59 9.56 -20.48
N ALA A 192 14.71 10.47 -19.52
CA ALA A 192 14.97 10.10 -18.12
C ALA A 192 13.85 9.19 -17.58
N TRP A 193 14.21 8.13 -16.85
CA TRP A 193 13.24 7.23 -16.26
C TRP A 193 12.44 7.93 -15.16
N PHE A 194 11.11 7.98 -15.31
CA PHE A 194 10.24 8.65 -14.35
C PHE A 194 9.76 7.70 -13.25
N VAL A 195 10.16 7.97 -12.01
CA VAL A 195 9.79 7.20 -10.80
C VAL A 195 9.05 8.09 -9.82
N ALA A 196 7.93 7.61 -9.30
CA ALA A 196 7.14 8.27 -8.27
C ALA A 196 7.20 7.48 -6.96
N THR A 197 7.52 8.13 -5.85
CA THR A 197 7.59 7.48 -4.53
C THR A 197 6.22 6.95 -4.08
N ASN A 198 5.13 7.60 -4.48
CA ASN A 198 3.74 7.18 -4.31
C ASN A 198 2.83 7.95 -5.29
N LEU A 199 1.58 7.51 -5.41
CA LEU A 199 0.55 8.17 -6.21
C LEU A 199 -0.63 8.66 -5.37
N ASP A 200 -0.44 8.89 -4.08
CA ASP A 200 -1.48 9.39 -3.20
C ASP A 200 -2.00 10.73 -3.71
N ALA A 201 -3.28 10.77 -4.10
CA ALA A 201 -3.89 11.95 -4.70
C ALA A 201 -3.96 13.13 -3.73
N THR A 202 -4.08 12.83 -2.44
CA THR A 202 -4.22 13.84 -1.39
C THR A 202 -3.32 13.53 -0.19
N VAL A 203 -3.02 14.57 0.58
CA VAL A 203 -2.45 14.47 1.93
C VAL A 203 -3.43 15.04 2.94
N PRO A 204 -3.59 14.42 4.12
CA PRO A 204 -4.46 14.95 5.17
C PRO A 204 -3.90 16.26 5.75
N SER A 205 -4.80 17.16 6.13
CA SER A 205 -4.47 18.37 6.86
C SER A 205 -5.63 18.82 7.75
N ASN A 206 -5.35 19.73 8.69
CA ASN A 206 -6.38 20.37 9.52
C ASN A 206 -7.36 21.27 8.73
N ARG A 207 -7.09 21.49 7.45
CA ARG A 207 -7.97 22.24 6.51
C ARG A 207 -8.72 21.31 5.54
N GLY A 208 -8.68 20.00 5.76
CA GLY A 208 -9.17 18.98 4.84
C GLY A 208 -8.06 18.44 3.93
N PRO A 209 -8.42 17.56 2.96
CA PRO A 209 -7.46 16.98 2.02
C PRO A 209 -6.81 18.05 1.14
N LEU A 210 -5.48 18.04 1.06
CA LEU A 210 -4.70 18.89 0.15
C LEU A 210 -4.06 18.02 -0.94
N PRO A 211 -3.58 18.62 -2.07
CA PRO A 211 -2.93 17.87 -3.14
C PRO A 211 -1.74 17.05 -2.62
N GLY A 212 -1.76 15.76 -2.89
CA GLY A 212 -0.69 14.83 -2.58
C GLY A 212 0.33 14.71 -3.72
N ASN A 213 1.29 13.79 -3.56
CA ASN A 213 2.30 13.53 -4.59
C ASN A 213 1.67 13.11 -5.92
N GLY A 214 0.65 12.27 -5.90
CA GLY A 214 -0.03 11.81 -7.11
C GLY A 214 -0.62 12.93 -7.96
N ALA A 215 -1.16 13.98 -7.33
CA ALA A 215 -1.62 15.17 -8.05
C ALA A 215 -0.47 15.90 -8.75
N LEU A 216 0.69 16.06 -8.08
CA LEU A 216 1.88 16.71 -8.65
C LEU A 216 2.55 15.84 -9.72
N VAL A 217 2.60 14.52 -9.51
CA VAL A 217 3.05 13.52 -10.51
C VAL A 217 2.18 13.61 -11.78
N GLY A 218 0.87 13.78 -11.59
CA GLY A 218 -0.08 13.96 -12.68
C GLY A 218 0.26 15.14 -13.60
N VAL A 219 0.83 16.22 -13.07
CA VAL A 219 1.28 17.38 -13.87
C VAL A 219 2.37 16.96 -14.87
N VAL A 220 3.40 16.25 -14.40
CA VAL A 220 4.50 15.78 -15.26
C VAL A 220 4.00 14.70 -16.23
N ALA A 221 3.22 13.73 -15.74
CA ALA A 221 2.70 12.64 -16.55
C ALA A 221 1.81 13.17 -17.71
N GLN A 222 0.89 14.08 -17.43
CA GLN A 222 0.01 14.68 -18.46
C GLN A 222 0.81 15.50 -19.48
N THR A 223 1.82 16.23 -19.04
CA THR A 223 2.63 17.09 -19.92
C THR A 223 3.57 16.28 -20.82
N THR A 224 4.04 15.14 -20.34
CA THR A 224 5.01 14.29 -21.08
C THR A 224 4.37 13.13 -21.83
N GLY A 225 3.17 12.69 -21.42
CA GLY A 225 2.54 11.43 -21.88
C GLY A 225 3.18 10.18 -21.26
N VAL A 226 4.11 10.32 -20.31
CA VAL A 226 4.83 9.21 -19.68
C VAL A 226 4.16 8.82 -18.36
N THR A 227 3.80 7.55 -18.22
CA THR A 227 3.33 6.99 -16.96
C THR A 227 4.52 6.69 -16.04
N PRO A 228 4.55 7.18 -14.80
CA PRO A 228 5.65 6.90 -13.89
C PRO A 228 5.63 5.45 -13.40
N THR A 229 6.81 4.94 -13.04
CA THR A 229 6.93 3.75 -12.19
C THR A 229 6.60 4.17 -10.77
N ALA A 230 5.47 3.71 -10.24
CA ALA A 230 5.09 3.93 -8.84
C ALA A 230 5.73 2.88 -7.93
N VAL A 231 6.13 3.28 -6.72
CA VAL A 231 6.86 2.43 -5.77
C VAL A 231 6.16 2.30 -4.42
N GLY A 232 5.42 3.33 -4.00
CA GLY A 232 4.65 3.32 -2.74
C GLY A 232 3.50 2.32 -2.73
N LYS A 233 3.04 1.95 -1.55
CA LYS A 233 1.86 1.07 -1.36
C LYS A 233 0.70 1.51 -2.28
N PRO A 234 0.01 0.58 -2.96
CA PRO A 234 0.05 -0.88 -2.86
C PRO A 234 1.11 -1.56 -3.75
N ASP A 235 2.08 -0.82 -4.32
CA ASP A 235 3.15 -1.45 -5.11
C ASP A 235 3.98 -2.40 -4.22
N PRO A 236 4.32 -3.60 -4.72
CA PRO A 236 5.09 -4.58 -3.95
C PRO A 236 6.46 -4.11 -3.47
N ALA A 237 7.08 -3.15 -4.15
CA ALA A 237 8.43 -2.68 -3.83
C ALA A 237 8.54 -2.18 -2.39
N MET A 238 7.52 -1.45 -1.91
CA MET A 238 7.49 -0.93 -0.54
C MET A 238 7.51 -2.05 0.52
N HIS A 239 6.65 -3.05 0.36
CA HIS A 239 6.60 -4.19 1.29
C HIS A 239 7.84 -5.08 1.18
N ARG A 240 8.39 -5.30 -0.03
CA ARG A 240 9.65 -6.05 -0.21
C ARG A 240 10.82 -5.35 0.50
N GLU A 241 10.94 -4.03 0.33
CA GLU A 241 11.95 -3.23 1.06
C GLU A 241 11.78 -3.36 2.57
N SER A 242 10.53 -3.32 3.06
CA SER A 242 10.23 -3.46 4.49
C SER A 242 10.60 -4.84 5.03
N VAL A 243 10.27 -5.92 4.32
CA VAL A 243 10.63 -7.29 4.67
C VAL A 243 12.15 -7.47 4.66
N GLN A 244 12.84 -6.98 3.62
CA GLN A 244 14.29 -7.10 3.49
C GLN A 244 15.02 -6.33 4.61
N ARG A 245 14.63 -5.09 4.88
CA ARG A 245 15.26 -4.26 5.92
C ARG A 245 15.03 -4.79 7.33
N SER A 246 13.82 -5.23 7.61
CA SER A 246 13.48 -5.81 8.91
C SER A 246 14.07 -7.21 9.12
N GLY A 247 14.53 -7.87 8.04
CA GLY A 247 14.95 -9.27 8.08
C GLY A 247 13.82 -10.20 8.52
N ALA A 248 12.57 -9.84 8.16
CA ALA A 248 11.39 -10.61 8.51
C ALA A 248 11.34 -11.94 7.75
N THR A 249 11.01 -13.02 8.45
CA THR A 249 10.77 -14.35 7.86
C THR A 249 9.31 -14.71 7.82
N HIS A 250 8.52 -14.18 8.74
CA HIS A 250 7.08 -14.37 8.83
C HIS A 250 6.39 -13.05 9.26
N PRO A 251 6.36 -12.05 8.39
CA PRO A 251 5.78 -10.73 8.71
C PRO A 251 4.26 -10.73 8.66
N ILE A 252 3.66 -9.76 9.40
CA ILE A 252 2.28 -9.34 9.22
C ILE A 252 2.24 -7.86 8.88
N VAL A 253 1.43 -7.47 7.89
CA VAL A 253 1.18 -6.05 7.56
C VAL A 253 0.00 -5.58 8.38
N VAL A 254 0.15 -4.44 9.05
CA VAL A 254 -0.94 -3.79 9.81
C VAL A 254 -1.23 -2.43 9.18
N GLY A 255 -2.45 -2.23 8.73
CA GLY A 255 -2.85 -1.01 8.03
C GLY A 255 -4.32 -0.67 8.26
N ASP A 256 -4.68 0.54 7.92
CA ASP A 256 -6.06 1.05 8.01
C ASP A 256 -6.74 1.18 6.63
N ARG A 257 -6.00 0.91 5.54
CA ARG A 257 -6.49 1.08 4.18
C ARG A 257 -6.48 -0.21 3.38
N LEU A 258 -7.64 -0.51 2.79
CA LEU A 258 -7.80 -1.69 1.93
C LEU A 258 -7.02 -1.58 0.63
N ASP A 259 -6.98 -0.39 0.03
CA ASP A 259 -6.42 -0.12 -1.29
C ASP A 259 -4.89 0.03 -1.31
N THR A 260 -4.26 0.28 -0.17
CA THR A 260 -2.80 0.44 -0.05
C THR A 260 -2.18 -0.69 0.78
N ASP A 261 -2.57 -0.82 2.03
CA ASP A 261 -1.91 -1.73 2.98
C ASP A 261 -2.29 -3.18 2.75
N ILE A 262 -3.60 -3.45 2.74
CA ILE A 262 -4.14 -4.80 2.63
C ILE A 262 -3.89 -5.37 1.23
N GLU A 263 -4.16 -4.57 0.18
CA GLU A 263 -3.86 -4.98 -1.19
C GLU A 263 -2.35 -5.17 -1.40
N GLY A 264 -1.53 -4.27 -0.86
CA GLY A 264 -0.08 -4.36 -0.92
C GLY A 264 0.48 -5.61 -0.23
N ALA A 265 -0.04 -5.96 0.95
CA ALA A 265 0.30 -7.19 1.66
C ALA A 265 -0.03 -8.44 0.80
N GLY A 266 -1.23 -8.49 0.24
CA GLY A 266 -1.65 -9.58 -0.64
C GLY A 266 -0.78 -9.75 -1.87
N ARG A 267 -0.23 -8.65 -2.43
CA ARG A 267 0.66 -8.68 -3.61
C ARG A 267 2.03 -9.30 -3.31
N VAL A 268 2.46 -9.32 -2.06
CA VAL A 268 3.73 -9.92 -1.63
C VAL A 268 3.53 -11.23 -0.86
N GLY A 269 2.28 -11.70 -0.72
CA GLY A 269 1.96 -12.95 -0.03
C GLY A 269 2.08 -12.86 1.50
N CYS A 270 2.00 -11.65 2.08
CA CYS A 270 1.97 -11.45 3.51
C CYS A 270 0.54 -11.50 4.05
N ASP A 271 0.38 -12.06 5.24
CA ASP A 271 -0.85 -11.88 6.02
C ASP A 271 -1.02 -10.42 6.44
N SER A 272 -2.27 -10.01 6.66
CA SER A 272 -2.58 -8.63 7.00
C SER A 272 -3.63 -8.50 8.10
N MET A 273 -3.53 -7.42 8.88
CA MET A 273 -4.52 -6.98 9.85
C MET A 273 -5.03 -5.61 9.47
N LEU A 274 -6.33 -5.50 9.22
CA LEU A 274 -7.01 -4.22 9.10
C LEU A 274 -7.34 -3.70 10.50
N VAL A 275 -6.96 -2.45 10.77
CA VAL A 275 -7.40 -1.72 11.97
C VAL A 275 -8.44 -0.67 11.60
N LEU A 276 -9.42 -0.45 12.47
CA LEU A 276 -10.56 0.45 12.22
C LEU A 276 -10.33 1.87 12.78
N THR A 277 -9.08 2.21 13.08
CA THR A 277 -8.71 3.52 13.65
C THR A 277 -8.51 4.62 12.60
N GLY A 278 -8.55 4.27 11.31
CA GLY A 278 -8.22 5.22 10.24
C GLY A 278 -9.31 5.36 9.18
N VAL A 279 -8.95 5.12 7.91
CA VAL A 279 -9.78 5.48 6.74
C VAL A 279 -10.88 4.46 6.44
N THR A 280 -10.58 3.16 6.53
CA THR A 280 -11.54 2.12 6.16
C THR A 280 -12.67 2.01 7.16
N THR A 281 -13.89 2.15 6.68
CA THR A 281 -15.09 1.92 7.51
C THR A 281 -15.52 0.45 7.48
N PRO A 282 -16.30 -0.01 8.48
CA PRO A 282 -16.90 -1.35 8.46
C PRO A 282 -17.68 -1.66 7.16
N ALA A 283 -18.35 -0.65 6.58
CA ALA A 283 -19.08 -0.82 5.32
C ALA A 283 -18.13 -1.02 4.12
N ASP A 284 -17.02 -0.32 4.07
CA ASP A 284 -16.01 -0.49 3.02
C ASP A 284 -15.41 -1.91 3.05
N LEU A 285 -15.21 -2.46 4.26
CA LEU A 285 -14.69 -3.82 4.45
C LEU A 285 -15.62 -4.89 3.87
N LEU A 286 -16.94 -4.76 4.06
CA LEU A 286 -17.91 -5.68 3.47
C LEU A 286 -17.86 -5.67 1.93
N GLY A 287 -17.58 -4.50 1.34
CA GLY A 287 -17.45 -4.33 -0.11
C GLY A 287 -16.09 -4.73 -0.68
N ALA A 288 -15.13 -5.17 0.16
CA ALA A 288 -13.75 -5.43 -0.24
C ALA A 288 -13.63 -6.51 -1.32
N GLY A 289 -12.91 -6.17 -2.39
CA GLY A 289 -12.54 -7.10 -3.45
C GLY A 289 -11.56 -8.17 -2.96
N PRO A 290 -11.37 -9.29 -3.70
CA PRO A 290 -10.55 -10.41 -3.23
C PRO A 290 -9.13 -10.05 -2.78
N ARG A 291 -8.51 -9.05 -3.41
CA ARG A 291 -7.15 -8.59 -3.07
C ARG A 291 -7.10 -7.66 -1.86
N GLN A 292 -8.26 -7.17 -1.41
CA GLN A 292 -8.41 -6.19 -0.33
C GLN A 292 -9.01 -6.82 0.94
N ARG A 293 -9.06 -8.15 1.00
CA ARG A 293 -9.59 -8.89 2.15
C ARG A 293 -8.47 -9.19 3.13
N PRO A 294 -8.49 -8.59 4.33
CA PRO A 294 -7.46 -8.83 5.33
C PRO A 294 -7.57 -10.23 5.93
N THR A 295 -6.44 -10.74 6.47
CA THR A 295 -6.41 -11.98 7.25
C THR A 295 -7.11 -11.79 8.60
N TYR A 296 -6.92 -10.63 9.23
CA TYR A 296 -7.50 -10.26 10.51
C TYR A 296 -8.14 -8.89 10.46
N VAL A 297 -9.15 -8.68 11.33
CA VAL A 297 -9.79 -7.37 11.56
C VAL A 297 -9.74 -7.07 13.04
N ALA A 298 -9.24 -5.89 13.40
CA ALA A 298 -9.12 -5.43 14.77
C ALA A 298 -9.58 -3.99 14.94
N ALA A 299 -9.99 -3.61 16.15
CA ALA A 299 -10.33 -2.22 16.43
C ALA A 299 -9.11 -1.30 16.38
N SER A 300 -7.93 -1.78 16.83
CA SER A 300 -6.65 -1.06 16.81
C SER A 300 -5.48 -2.03 16.74
N VAL A 301 -4.24 -1.53 16.78
CA VAL A 301 -3.01 -2.35 16.84
C VAL A 301 -2.97 -3.29 18.06
N ARG A 302 -3.79 -3.05 19.09
CA ARG A 302 -3.91 -3.94 20.23
C ARG A 302 -4.33 -5.36 19.82
N GLY A 303 -5.07 -5.48 18.71
CA GLY A 303 -5.41 -6.77 18.13
C GLY A 303 -4.22 -7.69 17.80
N LEU A 304 -2.99 -7.17 17.77
CA LEU A 304 -1.78 -8.00 17.69
C LEU A 304 -1.58 -8.87 18.94
N LEU A 305 -2.08 -8.42 20.09
CA LEU A 305 -1.95 -9.10 21.39
C LEU A 305 -3.16 -9.96 21.73
N ASP A 306 -4.27 -9.78 21.02
CA ASP A 306 -5.52 -10.45 21.30
C ASP A 306 -5.69 -11.70 20.44
N PRO A 307 -6.28 -12.78 20.98
CA PRO A 307 -6.72 -13.91 20.16
C PRO A 307 -7.64 -13.46 19.04
N GLN A 308 -7.50 -14.03 17.85
CA GLN A 308 -8.25 -13.61 16.67
C GLN A 308 -9.33 -14.65 16.33
N PRO A 309 -10.63 -14.37 16.64
CA PRO A 309 -11.74 -15.22 16.21
C PRO A 309 -11.82 -15.31 14.70
N VAL A 310 -12.05 -16.53 14.20
CA VAL A 310 -12.12 -16.81 12.76
C VAL A 310 -13.56 -17.12 12.37
N PRO A 311 -14.15 -16.40 11.40
CA PRO A 311 -15.46 -16.73 10.90
C PRO A 311 -15.47 -18.14 10.29
N ARG A 312 -16.44 -18.96 10.68
CA ARG A 312 -16.66 -20.30 10.11
C ARG A 312 -18.00 -20.41 9.46
N ARG A 313 -18.07 -21.21 8.41
CA ARG A 313 -19.35 -21.49 7.76
C ARG A 313 -20.15 -22.48 8.60
N GLU A 314 -21.43 -22.18 8.84
CA GLU A 314 -22.36 -23.06 9.53
C GLU A 314 -23.71 -23.03 8.82
N GLY A 315 -24.07 -24.14 8.17
CA GLY A 315 -25.26 -24.22 7.33
C GLY A 315 -25.20 -23.24 6.17
N ASP A 316 -26.16 -22.32 6.11
CA ASP A 316 -26.29 -21.29 5.09
C ASP A 316 -25.64 -19.94 5.49
N GLY A 317 -25.09 -19.84 6.71
CA GLY A 317 -24.53 -18.61 7.24
C GLY A 317 -23.06 -18.75 7.70
N TRP A 318 -22.59 -17.67 8.31
CA TRP A 318 -21.25 -17.53 8.87
C TRP A 318 -21.33 -17.15 10.34
N VAL A 319 -20.56 -17.81 11.17
CA VAL A 319 -20.55 -17.61 12.64
C VAL A 319 -19.18 -17.14 13.08
N CYS A 320 -19.15 -16.13 13.95
CA CYS A 320 -17.94 -15.67 14.63
C CYS A 320 -18.33 -15.21 16.04
N GLY A 321 -17.63 -15.69 17.06
CA GLY A 321 -18.05 -15.47 18.45
C GLY A 321 -19.50 -15.92 18.68
N GLY A 322 -20.29 -15.05 19.31
CA GLY A 322 -21.74 -15.26 19.52
C GLY A 322 -22.64 -14.82 18.36
N TRP A 323 -22.07 -14.34 17.23
CA TRP A 323 -22.81 -13.78 16.12
C TRP A 323 -22.95 -14.74 14.93
N ARG A 324 -24.09 -14.65 14.24
CA ARG A 324 -24.36 -15.34 12.97
C ARG A 324 -24.81 -14.33 11.91
N ALA A 325 -24.17 -14.35 10.74
CA ALA A 325 -24.53 -13.58 9.56
C ALA A 325 -25.02 -14.54 8.44
N THR A 326 -26.14 -14.23 7.80
CA THR A 326 -26.68 -14.94 6.64
C THR A 326 -26.18 -14.34 5.32
N ALA A 327 -26.43 -15.02 4.20
CA ALA A 327 -25.98 -14.56 2.87
C ALA A 327 -26.61 -13.21 2.45
N ASP A 328 -27.79 -12.87 2.97
CA ASP A 328 -28.46 -11.58 2.79
C ASP A 328 -28.06 -10.54 3.85
N LEU A 329 -26.99 -10.83 4.62
CA LEU A 329 -26.42 -9.98 5.67
C LEU A 329 -27.34 -9.73 6.87
N ALA A 330 -28.35 -10.56 7.09
CA ALA A 330 -29.08 -10.52 8.35
C ALA A 330 -28.20 -11.04 9.48
N LEU A 331 -28.11 -10.23 10.55
CA LEU A 331 -27.29 -10.52 11.73
C LEU A 331 -28.17 -10.97 12.90
N SER A 332 -27.76 -12.02 13.60
CA SER A 332 -28.43 -12.53 14.81
C SER A 332 -27.40 -13.01 15.83
N GLY A 333 -27.74 -12.97 17.10
CA GLY A 333 -26.84 -13.31 18.19
C GLY A 333 -26.50 -12.13 19.06
N ASP A 334 -25.47 -12.27 19.88
CA ASP A 334 -24.93 -11.22 20.75
C ASP A 334 -23.42 -11.44 20.99
N GLY A 335 -22.74 -10.46 21.55
CA GLY A 335 -21.31 -10.51 21.88
C GLY A 335 -20.54 -9.28 21.39
N ASP A 336 -19.29 -9.48 21.05
CA ASP A 336 -18.41 -8.43 20.55
C ASP A 336 -18.85 -7.99 19.14
N ASP A 337 -19.07 -6.70 18.94
CA ASP A 337 -19.45 -6.10 17.66
C ASP A 337 -18.40 -6.33 16.56
N LEU A 338 -17.13 -6.50 16.94
CA LEU A 338 -16.06 -6.86 16.00
C LEU A 338 -16.25 -8.28 15.44
N ASP A 339 -16.75 -9.23 16.24
CA ASP A 339 -17.10 -10.57 15.77
C ASP A 339 -18.32 -10.54 14.84
N ALA A 340 -19.29 -9.67 15.12
CA ALA A 340 -20.38 -9.41 14.19
C ALA A 340 -19.86 -8.92 12.83
N LEU A 341 -18.91 -7.97 12.82
CA LEU A 341 -18.30 -7.48 11.60
C LEU A 341 -17.51 -8.58 10.87
N ARG A 342 -16.77 -9.43 11.59
CA ARG A 342 -16.06 -10.59 11.00
C ARG A 342 -17.03 -11.56 10.33
N ALA A 343 -18.14 -11.90 10.98
CA ALA A 343 -19.17 -12.78 10.42
C ALA A 343 -19.83 -12.17 9.17
N LEU A 344 -20.22 -10.89 9.22
CA LEU A 344 -20.76 -10.15 8.08
C LEU A 344 -19.79 -10.07 6.91
N SER A 345 -18.51 -9.80 7.17
CA SER A 345 -17.47 -9.75 6.13
C SER A 345 -17.33 -11.09 5.42
N ALA A 346 -17.29 -12.19 6.18
CA ALA A 346 -17.21 -13.53 5.61
C ALA A 346 -18.43 -13.88 4.75
N ALA A 347 -19.64 -13.51 5.19
CA ALA A 347 -20.88 -13.70 4.43
C ALA A 347 -20.87 -12.87 3.13
N ALA A 348 -20.54 -11.58 3.23
CA ALA A 348 -20.44 -10.67 2.09
C ALA A 348 -19.43 -11.15 1.04
N TRP A 349 -18.24 -11.57 1.48
CA TRP A 349 -17.18 -12.04 0.59
C TRP A 349 -17.52 -13.38 -0.07
N ALA A 350 -18.22 -14.27 0.62
CA ALA A 350 -18.71 -15.52 0.05
C ALA A 350 -19.78 -15.30 -1.04
N ALA A 351 -20.57 -14.24 -0.91
CA ALA A 351 -21.56 -13.80 -1.92
C ALA A 351 -20.93 -13.08 -3.12
N GLY A 352 -19.61 -12.88 -3.14
CA GLY A 352 -18.92 -12.14 -4.21
C GLY A 352 -18.75 -10.65 -3.98
N GLY A 353 -19.10 -10.15 -2.79
CA GLY A 353 -19.13 -8.75 -2.40
C GLY A 353 -20.57 -8.20 -2.36
N VAL A 354 -20.68 -7.00 -1.82
CA VAL A 354 -21.97 -6.31 -1.67
C VAL A 354 -21.85 -4.85 -2.07
N ASP A 355 -22.93 -4.25 -2.51
CA ASP A 355 -22.95 -2.82 -2.81
C ASP A 355 -22.85 -1.97 -1.52
N ARG A 356 -22.40 -0.73 -1.68
CA ARG A 356 -22.15 0.19 -0.56
C ARG A 356 -23.38 0.46 0.30
N ARG A 357 -24.60 0.44 -0.28
CA ARG A 357 -25.84 0.71 0.44
C ARG A 357 -26.22 -0.49 1.32
N ALA A 358 -26.12 -1.69 0.78
CA ALA A 358 -26.34 -2.93 1.53
C ALA A 358 -25.32 -3.09 2.66
N ALA A 359 -24.03 -2.83 2.37
CA ALA A 359 -22.98 -2.83 3.38
C ALA A 359 -23.25 -1.86 4.53
N ALA A 360 -23.58 -0.60 4.21
CA ALA A 360 -23.89 0.42 5.22
C ALA A 360 -25.12 0.06 6.06
N ALA A 361 -26.13 -0.59 5.46
CA ALA A 361 -27.30 -1.06 6.19
C ALA A 361 -26.97 -2.21 7.15
N ALA A 362 -26.13 -3.16 6.72
CA ALA A 362 -25.75 -4.33 7.50
C ALA A 362 -24.94 -4.00 8.76
N VAL A 363 -24.06 -2.99 8.67
CA VAL A 363 -23.22 -2.58 9.82
C VAL A 363 -23.89 -1.53 10.72
N LYS A 364 -25.10 -1.08 10.36
CA LYS A 364 -25.83 -0.06 11.12
C LYS A 364 -26.21 -0.61 12.48
N GLY A 365 -25.61 -0.11 13.51
CA GLY A 365 -25.87 -0.53 14.90
C GLY A 365 -24.67 -1.20 15.57
N LEU A 366 -23.64 -1.57 14.82
CA LEU A 366 -22.38 -1.96 15.41
C LEU A 366 -21.65 -0.74 16.00
N ARG A 367 -21.04 -0.91 17.16
CA ARG A 367 -20.28 0.13 17.89
C ARG A 367 -18.79 -0.17 17.73
N LEU A 368 -18.26 0.23 16.59
CA LEU A 368 -16.87 -0.02 16.17
C LEU A 368 -16.13 1.30 15.97
#